data_1c54b11bd918b6f7f42352dc0d5c2480
#
_entry.id   1c54b11bd918b6f7f42352dc0d5c2480
#
_cell.length_a   1.000
_cell.length_b   1.000
_cell.length_c   1.000
_cell.angle_alpha   90.00
_cell.angle_beta   90.00
_cell.angle_gamma   90.00
#
_symmetry.space_group_name_H-M   'P 1'
#
loop_
_entity.id
_entity.type
_entity.pdbx_description
1 polymer ?
#
loop_
_entity_poly.entity_id
_entity_poly.type
_entity_poly.pdbx_seq_one_letter_code
_entity_poly.pdbx_strand_id
1 'polypeptide(L)'
;MLSEEGYQNLFRQLDAWLFEHKRLWDVQAFHSLELPWLETDPELCQWLSCHEGIPSSDQVEAALLRFLPSFAPMQWNWKDLTQPDVLVEPSSHFKAGIKGRKWSQIEAFSRSIQPTSEVVEWCAGKGHLGKLIAFQHQCAVHSLEWQASLCEAGQAEASKRQISQRFSHTDVLKGEGKSALCDARSAVALHACGDLHSTLIEQAIEASVQYLAISPCCYHLTKSSNYRPLSLAAQAACTHLSQDNLKLAVKEVVTAGAREQRLKDVELAYRLGFDALQRHALQQDSYLTVPSCGKALLNDGFAAFVDWASQQKNLSFKLSSEALQEFESIGYQRVVQVQKVECVMQYFRRSLELWLVLDRALRLEETGYQTLITMFCDKAITPRNILITANLRA
;
A
#
# COMPACT_ATOMS: atom_id res chain seq x y z
N MET A 1 -2.55 12.33 24.65
CA MET A 1 -3.51 11.57 23.84
C MET A 1 -4.10 12.56 22.85
N LEU A 2 -4.04 12.27 21.55
CA LEU A 2 -4.91 12.97 20.62
C LEU A 2 -6.32 12.45 20.97
N SER A 3 -7.20 13.34 21.45
CA SER A 3 -8.60 13.07 21.72
C SER A 3 -9.35 12.83 20.39
N GLU A 4 -10.61 12.39 20.45
CA GLU A 4 -11.47 12.23 19.24
C GLU A 4 -11.47 13.48 18.35
N GLU A 5 -11.52 14.67 18.96
CA GLU A 5 -11.34 15.95 18.27
C GLU A 5 -9.99 16.04 17.54
N GLY A 6 -8.96 15.34 18.05
CA GLY A 6 -7.64 15.32 17.41
C GLY A 6 -7.62 14.65 16.05
N TYR A 7 -8.15 13.43 15.89
CA TYR A 7 -8.14 12.74 14.60
C TYR A 7 -9.11 13.34 13.58
N GLN A 8 -10.28 13.79 14.03
CA GLN A 8 -11.23 14.44 13.14
C GLN A 8 -10.68 15.79 12.61
N ASN A 9 -10.05 16.58 13.47
CA ASN A 9 -9.42 17.83 13.06
C ASN A 9 -8.24 17.58 12.13
N LEU A 10 -7.38 16.61 12.47
CA LEU A 10 -6.26 16.20 11.63
C LEU A 10 -6.71 15.70 10.26
N PHE A 11 -7.79 14.90 10.22
CA PHE A 11 -8.37 14.41 8.97
C PHE A 11 -8.84 15.58 8.08
N ARG A 12 -9.57 16.55 8.66
CA ARG A 12 -10.04 17.73 7.90
C ARG A 12 -8.90 18.57 7.34
N GLN A 13 -7.86 18.79 8.14
CA GLN A 13 -6.67 19.55 7.70
C GLN A 13 -5.95 18.81 6.57
N LEU A 14 -5.78 17.48 6.72
CA LEU A 14 -5.15 16.63 5.71
C LEU A 14 -5.97 16.57 4.43
N ASP A 15 -7.29 16.42 4.53
CA ASP A 15 -8.19 16.40 3.38
C ASP A 15 -8.13 17.71 2.60
N ALA A 16 -8.22 18.86 3.29
CA ALA A 16 -8.10 20.16 2.66
C ALA A 16 -6.74 20.35 1.98
N TRP A 17 -5.67 19.94 2.63
CA TRP A 17 -4.31 20.02 2.07
C TRP A 17 -4.12 19.12 0.84
N LEU A 18 -4.58 17.88 0.89
CA LEU A 18 -4.53 16.96 -0.25
C LEU A 18 -5.38 17.47 -1.41
N PHE A 19 -6.55 18.02 -1.14
CA PHE A 19 -7.44 18.58 -2.15
C PHE A 19 -6.83 19.81 -2.82
N GLU A 20 -6.25 20.75 -2.07
CA GLU A 20 -5.56 21.93 -2.59
C GLU A 20 -4.41 21.55 -3.54
N HIS A 21 -3.66 20.49 -3.18
CA HIS A 21 -2.49 20.05 -3.94
C HIS A 21 -2.80 18.89 -4.91
N LYS A 22 -4.08 18.59 -5.15
CA LYS A 22 -4.52 17.44 -5.96
C LYS A 22 -3.85 17.37 -7.33
N ARG A 23 -3.65 18.53 -7.98
CA ARG A 23 -3.01 18.62 -9.28
C ARG A 23 -1.58 18.01 -9.31
N LEU A 24 -0.88 17.95 -8.16
CA LEU A 24 0.50 17.45 -8.07
C LEU A 24 0.60 15.94 -7.91
N TRP A 25 -0.42 15.28 -7.37
CA TRP A 25 -0.36 13.86 -7.09
C TRP A 25 -1.42 13.01 -7.82
N ASP A 26 -2.51 13.61 -8.31
CA ASP A 26 -3.55 12.91 -9.05
C ASP A 26 -3.33 13.06 -10.57
N VAL A 27 -2.16 12.62 -11.02
CA VAL A 27 -1.75 12.67 -12.42
C VAL A 27 -1.37 11.29 -12.94
N GLN A 28 -1.47 11.10 -14.26
CA GLN A 28 -1.12 9.88 -14.94
C GLN A 28 0.24 10.04 -15.62
N ALA A 29 1.33 9.77 -14.90
CA ALA A 29 2.69 10.01 -15.35
C ALA A 29 3.03 9.38 -16.73
N PHE A 30 2.41 8.22 -17.05
CA PHE A 30 2.63 7.52 -18.32
C PHE A 30 1.87 8.12 -19.50
N HIS A 31 0.78 8.85 -19.23
CA HIS A 31 -0.13 9.32 -20.27
C HIS A 31 0.34 10.61 -20.91
N SER A 32 1.11 11.41 -20.21
CA SER A 32 1.59 12.70 -20.68
C SER A 32 2.89 12.56 -21.47
N LEU A 33 2.99 13.28 -22.58
CA LEU A 33 4.23 13.42 -23.35
C LEU A 33 5.12 14.51 -22.76
N GLU A 34 4.54 15.49 -22.09
CA GLU A 34 5.19 16.59 -21.39
C GLU A 34 4.97 16.51 -19.88
N LEU A 35 5.65 17.34 -19.11
CA LEU A 35 5.41 17.43 -17.67
C LEU A 35 3.98 17.93 -17.42
N PRO A 36 3.18 17.26 -16.55
CA PRO A 36 1.74 17.54 -16.40
C PRO A 36 1.42 18.95 -15.90
N TRP A 37 2.38 19.64 -15.33
CA TRP A 37 2.24 20.94 -14.68
C TRP A 37 2.82 22.11 -15.52
N LEU A 38 3.13 21.87 -16.81
CA LEU A 38 3.81 22.88 -17.65
C LEU A 38 3.04 24.21 -17.73
N GLU A 39 1.71 24.14 -17.79
CA GLU A 39 0.86 25.33 -17.84
C GLU A 39 0.59 25.95 -16.47
N THR A 40 0.50 25.13 -15.40
CA THR A 40 0.11 25.60 -14.08
C THR A 40 1.30 25.98 -13.20
N ASP A 41 2.41 25.27 -13.32
CA ASP A 41 3.61 25.43 -12.47
C ASP A 41 4.90 25.35 -13.33
N PRO A 42 5.09 26.31 -14.26
CA PRO A 42 6.19 26.25 -15.26
C PRO A 42 7.58 26.29 -14.62
N GLU A 43 7.76 27.00 -13.50
CA GLU A 43 9.05 27.07 -12.80
C GLU A 43 9.42 25.72 -12.15
N LEU A 44 8.44 24.99 -11.59
CA LEU A 44 8.64 23.62 -11.10
C LEU A 44 9.03 22.70 -12.26
N CYS A 45 8.36 22.81 -13.41
CA CYS A 45 8.66 22.02 -14.60
C CYS A 45 10.06 22.33 -15.14
N GLN A 46 10.46 23.61 -15.17
CA GLN A 46 11.80 24.00 -15.57
C GLN A 46 12.85 23.40 -14.63
N TRP A 47 12.64 23.49 -13.32
CA TRP A 47 13.53 22.91 -12.33
C TRP A 47 13.66 21.39 -12.51
N LEU A 48 12.53 20.66 -12.66
CA LEU A 48 12.52 19.23 -12.92
C LEU A 48 13.27 18.87 -14.20
N SER A 49 13.09 19.62 -15.27
CA SER A 49 13.77 19.39 -16.56
C SER A 49 15.28 19.54 -16.45
N CYS A 50 15.75 20.59 -15.75
CA CYS A 50 17.16 20.89 -15.58
C CYS A 50 17.84 20.04 -14.50
N HIS A 51 17.10 19.36 -13.64
CA HIS A 51 17.68 18.57 -12.55
C HIS A 51 18.38 17.33 -13.09
N GLU A 52 19.63 17.11 -12.69
CA GLU A 52 20.38 15.91 -13.04
C GLU A 52 19.88 14.70 -12.25
N GLY A 53 19.43 13.65 -12.95
CA GLY A 53 18.88 12.43 -12.35
C GLY A 53 17.47 12.63 -11.78
N ILE A 54 17.11 11.77 -10.81
CA ILE A 54 15.80 11.78 -10.14
C ILE A 54 15.93 12.47 -8.79
N PRO A 55 15.16 13.54 -8.52
CA PRO A 55 15.24 14.26 -7.26
C PRO A 55 14.86 13.38 -6.05
N SER A 56 15.54 13.59 -4.93
CA SER A 56 15.16 13.00 -3.64
C SER A 56 13.89 13.67 -3.08
N SER A 57 13.27 13.04 -2.08
CA SER A 57 12.09 13.60 -1.40
C SER A 57 12.36 14.99 -0.81
N ASP A 58 13.54 15.20 -0.20
CA ASP A 58 13.92 16.48 0.40
C ASP A 58 14.14 17.56 -0.68
N GLN A 59 14.68 17.20 -1.83
CA GLN A 59 14.84 18.09 -2.96
C GLN A 59 13.50 18.48 -3.58
N VAL A 60 12.57 17.53 -3.66
CA VAL A 60 11.18 17.81 -4.09
C VAL A 60 10.51 18.77 -3.11
N GLU A 61 10.60 18.52 -1.79
CA GLU A 61 10.03 19.41 -0.78
C GLU A 61 10.59 20.83 -0.90
N ALA A 62 11.91 20.97 -1.02
CA ALA A 62 12.55 22.27 -1.21
C ALA A 62 12.07 22.99 -2.48
N ALA A 63 11.85 22.25 -3.57
CA ALA A 63 11.31 22.81 -4.80
C ALA A 63 9.85 23.24 -4.66
N LEU A 64 9.01 22.42 -4.01
CA LEU A 64 7.61 22.76 -3.74
C LEU A 64 7.51 24.02 -2.87
N LEU A 65 8.30 24.12 -1.80
CA LEU A 65 8.38 25.32 -0.96
C LEU A 65 8.83 26.57 -1.73
N ARG A 66 9.74 26.41 -2.69
CA ARG A 66 10.28 27.50 -3.48
C ARG A 66 9.31 28.01 -4.54
N PHE A 67 8.65 27.10 -5.24
CA PHE A 67 7.88 27.42 -6.46
C PHE A 67 6.37 27.50 -6.24
N LEU A 68 5.86 26.98 -5.10
CA LEU A 68 4.45 27.07 -4.73
C LEU A 68 4.28 27.91 -3.46
N PRO A 69 3.91 29.19 -3.55
CA PRO A 69 3.85 30.09 -2.40
C PRO A 69 2.88 29.67 -1.29
N SER A 70 1.80 28.92 -1.63
CA SER A 70 0.84 28.40 -0.64
C SER A 70 1.24 27.04 -0.05
N PHE A 71 2.32 26.43 -0.54
CA PHE A 71 2.72 25.11 -0.09
C PHE A 71 3.32 25.15 1.31
N ALA A 72 2.78 24.33 2.20
CA ALA A 72 3.33 24.08 3.52
C ALA A 72 3.37 22.55 3.76
N PRO A 73 4.51 21.97 4.15
CA PRO A 73 4.61 20.55 4.43
C PRO A 73 3.67 20.13 5.56
N MET A 74 2.96 19.02 5.40
CA MET A 74 2.22 18.43 6.51
C MET A 74 3.18 17.79 7.50
N GLN A 75 3.06 18.17 8.77
CA GLN A 75 3.88 17.61 9.86
C GLN A 75 3.08 16.58 10.66
N TRP A 76 3.74 15.49 10.99
CA TRP A 76 3.16 14.38 11.74
C TRP A 76 3.92 14.17 13.04
N ASN A 77 3.23 14.23 14.17
CA ASN A 77 3.78 13.85 15.46
C ASN A 77 3.35 12.41 15.75
N TRP A 78 4.16 11.45 15.31
CA TRP A 78 3.97 10.05 15.64
C TRP A 78 4.25 9.84 17.13
N LYS A 79 3.34 9.13 17.81
CA LYS A 79 3.64 8.60 19.13
C LYS A 79 4.44 7.32 18.96
N ASP A 80 5.61 7.27 19.57
CA ASP A 80 6.31 6.02 19.75
C ASP A 80 5.47 5.12 20.67
N LEU A 81 5.35 3.86 20.28
CA LEU A 81 4.75 2.86 21.17
C LEU A 81 5.66 2.74 22.39
N THR A 82 5.10 2.95 23.59
CA THR A 82 5.69 2.41 24.79
C THR A 82 5.72 0.88 24.62
N GLN A 83 6.91 0.32 24.50
CA GLN A 83 7.03 -1.13 24.38
C GLN A 83 6.37 -1.76 25.61
N PRO A 84 5.52 -2.78 25.43
CA PRO A 84 4.94 -3.49 26.56
C PRO A 84 6.03 -4.21 27.36
N ASP A 85 5.70 -4.57 28.59
CA ASP A 85 6.54 -5.35 29.50
C ASP A 85 7.14 -6.58 28.81
N VAL A 86 8.28 -7.01 29.31
CA VAL A 86 9.14 -8.04 28.74
C VAL A 86 8.35 -9.27 28.28
N LEU A 87 8.11 -9.38 26.97
CA LEU A 87 7.52 -10.57 26.37
C LEU A 87 8.54 -11.71 26.32
N VAL A 88 8.05 -12.95 26.41
CA VAL A 88 8.89 -14.15 26.34
C VAL A 88 9.56 -14.24 24.95
N GLU A 89 10.89 -14.33 24.93
CA GLU A 89 11.65 -14.47 23.68
C GLU A 89 11.49 -15.89 23.11
N PRO A 90 11.06 -16.01 21.83
CA PRO A 90 10.95 -17.30 21.19
C PRO A 90 12.32 -17.87 20.81
N SER A 91 12.49 -19.19 20.95
CA SER A 91 13.73 -19.87 20.56
C SER A 91 14.02 -19.77 19.06
N SER A 92 15.27 -20.04 18.65
CA SER A 92 15.67 -20.08 17.23
C SER A 92 14.84 -21.07 16.40
N HIS A 93 14.44 -22.20 17.00
CA HIS A 93 13.55 -23.17 16.35
C HIS A 93 12.15 -22.62 16.10
N PHE A 94 11.67 -21.68 16.89
CA PHE A 94 10.35 -21.11 16.73
C PHE A 94 10.21 -20.31 15.41
N LYS A 95 11.27 -19.62 15.00
CA LYS A 95 11.33 -18.83 13.79
C LYS A 95 11.86 -19.57 12.57
N ALA A 96 12.21 -20.85 12.71
CA ALA A 96 12.73 -21.65 11.60
C ALA A 96 11.75 -21.70 10.41
N GLY A 97 12.26 -21.51 9.19
CA GLY A 97 11.47 -21.49 7.96
C GLY A 97 10.75 -20.17 7.64
N ILE A 98 10.88 -19.14 8.49
CA ILE A 98 10.36 -17.80 8.24
C ILE A 98 11.50 -16.89 7.77
N LYS A 99 11.30 -16.19 6.62
CA LYS A 99 12.31 -15.23 6.14
C LYS A 99 12.54 -14.13 7.17
N GLY A 100 13.81 -13.73 7.39
CA GLY A 100 14.20 -12.80 8.44
C GLY A 100 13.38 -11.51 8.46
N ARG A 101 13.19 -10.84 7.31
CA ARG A 101 12.38 -9.61 7.21
C ARG A 101 10.91 -9.83 7.62
N LYS A 102 10.32 -10.97 7.22
CA LYS A 102 8.94 -11.32 7.61
C LYS A 102 8.87 -11.59 9.11
N TRP A 103 9.88 -12.25 9.67
CA TRP A 103 9.95 -12.49 11.10
C TRP A 103 10.01 -11.19 11.89
N SER A 104 10.90 -10.26 11.51
CA SER A 104 11.03 -8.96 12.19
C SER A 104 9.71 -8.15 12.19
N GLN A 105 8.92 -8.23 11.10
CA GLN A 105 7.59 -7.60 11.06
C GLN A 105 6.61 -8.24 12.05
N ILE A 106 6.53 -9.56 12.07
CA ILE A 106 5.63 -10.33 12.94
C ILE A 106 5.99 -10.08 14.41
N GLU A 107 7.27 -10.09 14.73
CA GLU A 107 7.78 -9.86 16.08
C GLU A 107 7.48 -8.44 16.56
N ALA A 108 7.77 -7.43 15.73
CA ALA A 108 7.47 -6.05 16.03
C ALA A 108 5.97 -5.81 16.22
N PHE A 109 5.12 -6.38 15.36
CA PHE A 109 3.66 -6.29 15.50
C PHE A 109 3.17 -6.95 16.80
N SER A 110 3.61 -8.17 17.10
CA SER A 110 3.23 -8.88 18.33
C SER A 110 3.62 -8.12 19.59
N ARG A 111 4.78 -7.45 19.59
CA ARG A 111 5.24 -6.60 20.71
C ARG A 111 4.44 -5.31 20.86
N SER A 112 3.77 -4.88 19.81
CA SER A 112 3.03 -3.60 19.75
C SER A 112 1.55 -3.73 20.08
N ILE A 113 1.07 -4.93 20.42
CA ILE A 113 -0.33 -5.20 20.71
C ILE A 113 -0.51 -5.71 22.14
N GLN A 114 -1.71 -5.51 22.68
CA GLN A 114 -2.09 -6.00 24.01
C GLN A 114 -3.43 -6.76 23.93
N PRO A 115 -3.46 -7.93 23.26
CA PRO A 115 -4.68 -8.68 23.10
C PRO A 115 -5.15 -9.29 24.43
N THR A 116 -6.46 -9.41 24.57
CA THR A 116 -7.07 -10.07 25.71
C THR A 116 -7.54 -11.48 25.33
N SER A 117 -7.45 -12.43 26.21
CA SER A 117 -7.93 -13.82 26.18
C SER A 117 -7.96 -14.53 24.82
N GLU A 118 -9.06 -14.50 24.07
CA GLU A 118 -9.21 -15.15 22.76
C GLU A 118 -8.99 -14.17 21.63
N VAL A 119 -8.13 -14.56 20.65
CA VAL A 119 -7.71 -13.70 19.54
C VAL A 119 -8.13 -14.34 18.22
N VAL A 120 -8.83 -13.61 17.38
CA VAL A 120 -8.99 -13.95 15.95
C VAL A 120 -7.84 -13.36 15.15
N GLU A 121 -7.06 -14.20 14.47
CA GLU A 121 -6.10 -13.78 13.46
C GLU A 121 -6.77 -13.80 12.09
N TRP A 122 -6.91 -12.62 11.48
CA TRP A 122 -7.62 -12.43 10.22
C TRP A 122 -6.68 -12.59 9.03
N CYS A 123 -7.05 -13.46 8.06
CA CYS A 123 -6.23 -13.75 6.88
C CYS A 123 -4.84 -14.30 7.24
N ALA A 124 -4.81 -15.34 8.04
CA ALA A 124 -3.64 -15.83 8.76
C ALA A 124 -2.52 -16.40 7.87
N GLY A 125 -2.82 -16.83 6.64
CA GLY A 125 -1.88 -17.59 5.84
C GLY A 125 -1.47 -18.88 6.57
N LYS A 126 -0.17 -19.03 6.84
CA LYS A 126 0.35 -20.15 7.65
C LYS A 126 0.29 -19.91 9.16
N GLY A 127 -0.37 -18.83 9.61
CA GLY A 127 -0.54 -18.51 11.03
C GLY A 127 0.74 -18.20 11.80
N HIS A 128 1.73 -17.64 11.15
CA HIS A 128 2.98 -17.31 11.83
C HIS A 128 2.83 -16.22 12.89
N LEU A 129 1.96 -15.24 12.65
CA LEU A 129 1.65 -14.20 13.61
C LEU A 129 0.85 -14.77 14.77
N GLY A 130 -0.25 -15.50 14.51
CA GLY A 130 -1.06 -16.13 15.55
C GLY A 130 -0.27 -17.08 16.42
N LYS A 131 0.66 -17.85 15.82
CA LYS A 131 1.60 -18.69 16.55
C LYS A 131 2.44 -17.90 17.55
N LEU A 132 2.98 -16.73 17.15
CA LEU A 132 3.78 -15.89 18.02
C LEU A 132 2.93 -15.22 19.11
N ILE A 133 1.74 -14.74 18.75
CA ILE A 133 0.80 -14.13 19.71
C ILE A 133 0.41 -15.16 20.78
N ALA A 134 0.00 -16.37 20.38
CA ALA A 134 -0.36 -17.43 21.34
C ALA A 134 0.79 -17.75 22.31
N PHE A 135 2.03 -17.74 21.80
CA PHE A 135 3.22 -17.99 22.64
C PHE A 135 3.54 -16.83 23.56
N GLN A 136 3.62 -15.59 23.04
CA GLN A 136 4.06 -14.42 23.80
C GLN A 136 3.02 -13.89 24.78
N HIS A 137 1.74 -13.90 24.38
CA HIS A 137 0.63 -13.37 25.17
C HIS A 137 -0.14 -14.44 25.95
N GLN A 138 0.27 -15.71 25.87
CA GLN A 138 -0.34 -16.84 26.59
C GLN A 138 -1.86 -16.92 26.41
N CYS A 139 -2.34 -16.70 25.17
CA CYS A 139 -3.74 -16.69 24.81
C CYS A 139 -4.07 -17.71 23.72
N ALA A 140 -5.35 -18.06 23.57
CA ALA A 140 -5.81 -18.89 22.46
C ALA A 140 -5.97 -18.04 21.20
N VAL A 141 -5.55 -18.58 20.04
CA VAL A 141 -5.67 -17.91 18.75
C VAL A 141 -6.52 -18.74 17.78
N HIS A 142 -7.50 -18.12 17.16
CA HIS A 142 -8.29 -18.68 16.08
C HIS A 142 -7.89 -17.99 14.75
N SER A 143 -7.14 -18.70 13.92
CA SER A 143 -6.63 -18.21 12.64
C SER A 143 -7.63 -18.51 11.52
N LEU A 144 -8.12 -17.48 10.84
CA LEU A 144 -9.01 -17.59 9.69
C LEU A 144 -8.22 -17.45 8.40
N GLU A 145 -8.37 -18.41 7.48
CA GLU A 145 -7.67 -18.41 6.20
C GLU A 145 -8.54 -19.06 5.13
N TRP A 146 -8.57 -18.49 3.92
CA TRP A 146 -9.40 -18.98 2.82
C TRP A 146 -8.78 -20.14 2.02
N GLN A 147 -7.47 -20.35 2.12
CA GLN A 147 -6.77 -21.46 1.46
C GLN A 147 -6.68 -22.68 2.38
N ALA A 148 -7.44 -23.73 2.08
CA ALA A 148 -7.48 -24.95 2.89
C ALA A 148 -6.08 -25.55 3.15
N SER A 149 -5.21 -25.58 2.14
CA SER A 149 -3.84 -26.11 2.28
C SER A 149 -2.98 -25.32 3.26
N LEU A 150 -3.21 -23.99 3.41
CA LEU A 150 -2.52 -23.16 4.41
C LEU A 150 -3.07 -23.43 5.80
N CYS A 151 -4.39 -23.61 5.93
CA CYS A 151 -5.01 -24.02 7.20
C CYS A 151 -4.46 -25.34 7.70
N GLU A 152 -4.41 -26.37 6.84
CA GLU A 152 -3.87 -27.69 7.17
C GLU A 152 -2.41 -27.61 7.61
N ALA A 153 -1.57 -26.90 6.85
CA ALA A 153 -0.16 -26.71 7.19
C ALA A 153 0.03 -25.95 8.50
N GLY A 154 -0.77 -24.91 8.74
CA GLY A 154 -0.75 -24.12 9.97
C GLY A 154 -1.19 -24.93 11.18
N GLN A 155 -2.30 -25.71 11.06
CA GLN A 155 -2.82 -26.57 12.11
C GLN A 155 -1.82 -27.68 12.49
N ALA A 156 -1.19 -28.32 11.49
CA ALA A 156 -0.17 -29.34 11.73
C ALA A 156 1.03 -28.77 12.51
N GLU A 157 1.48 -27.57 12.15
CA GLU A 157 2.59 -26.90 12.85
C GLU A 157 2.20 -26.50 14.29
N ALA A 158 0.99 -25.97 14.50
CA ALA A 158 0.47 -25.61 15.81
C ALA A 158 0.38 -26.85 16.74
N SER A 159 -0.18 -27.96 16.22
CA SER A 159 -0.30 -29.23 16.94
C SER A 159 1.08 -29.82 17.30
N LYS A 160 2.02 -29.83 16.36
CA LYS A 160 3.39 -30.30 16.57
C LYS A 160 4.11 -29.53 17.67
N ARG A 161 3.84 -28.24 17.81
CA ARG A 161 4.48 -27.35 18.81
C ARG A 161 3.66 -27.18 20.08
N GLN A 162 2.51 -27.81 20.18
CA GLN A 162 1.57 -27.67 21.30
C GLN A 162 1.19 -26.21 21.59
N ILE A 163 0.98 -25.43 20.53
CA ILE A 163 0.57 -24.04 20.61
C ILE A 163 -0.95 -23.95 20.60
N SER A 164 -1.51 -23.09 21.45
CA SER A 164 -2.96 -22.82 21.53
C SER A 164 -3.44 -22.01 20.31
N GLN A 165 -3.36 -22.62 19.12
CA GLN A 165 -3.78 -22.03 17.85
C GLN A 165 -4.60 -23.05 17.07
N ARG A 166 -5.79 -22.64 16.62
CA ARG A 166 -6.66 -23.43 15.74
C ARG A 166 -6.90 -22.69 14.42
N PHE A 167 -7.17 -23.42 13.35
CA PHE A 167 -7.43 -22.85 12.04
C PHE A 167 -8.83 -23.17 11.57
N SER A 168 -9.45 -22.23 10.84
CA SER A 168 -10.68 -22.44 10.09
C SER A 168 -10.50 -21.99 8.64
N HIS A 169 -10.92 -22.86 7.73
CA HIS A 169 -11.03 -22.52 6.31
C HIS A 169 -12.25 -21.61 6.14
N THR A 170 -12.01 -20.32 5.85
CA THR A 170 -13.04 -19.27 5.96
C THR A 170 -12.85 -18.21 4.88
N ASP A 171 -13.88 -17.94 4.09
CA ASP A 171 -13.92 -16.81 3.17
C ASP A 171 -14.53 -15.58 3.88
N VAL A 172 -13.66 -14.78 4.46
CA VAL A 172 -14.07 -13.61 5.24
C VAL A 172 -14.80 -12.55 4.42
N LEU A 173 -14.58 -12.48 3.09
CA LEU A 173 -15.29 -11.55 2.20
C LEU A 173 -16.77 -11.95 1.97
N LYS A 174 -17.11 -13.21 2.26
CA LYS A 174 -18.49 -13.71 2.25
C LYS A 174 -19.21 -13.56 3.59
N GLY A 175 -18.53 -12.97 4.60
CA GLY A 175 -19.10 -12.81 5.93
C GLY A 175 -18.95 -14.04 6.84
N GLU A 176 -18.26 -15.10 6.39
CA GLU A 176 -18.09 -16.34 7.15
C GLU A 176 -17.25 -16.16 8.43
N GLY A 177 -16.48 -15.05 8.54
CA GLY A 177 -15.64 -14.75 9.72
C GLY A 177 -16.43 -14.21 10.94
N LYS A 178 -17.68 -13.80 10.76
CA LYS A 178 -18.46 -13.12 11.80
C LYS A 178 -18.66 -13.97 13.06
N SER A 179 -18.94 -15.27 12.92
CA SER A 179 -19.14 -16.15 14.07
C SER A 179 -17.88 -16.23 14.95
N ALA A 180 -16.70 -16.31 14.34
CA ALA A 180 -15.45 -16.34 15.08
C ALA A 180 -15.19 -15.03 15.84
N LEU A 181 -15.61 -13.89 15.28
CA LEU A 181 -15.49 -12.59 15.96
C LEU A 181 -16.47 -12.44 17.12
N CYS A 182 -17.68 -13.03 17.04
CA CYS A 182 -18.63 -13.04 18.16
C CYS A 182 -18.12 -13.81 19.40
N ASP A 183 -17.31 -14.83 19.16
CA ASP A 183 -16.74 -15.67 20.22
C ASP A 183 -15.44 -15.08 20.82
N ALA A 184 -14.80 -14.16 20.07
CA ALA A 184 -13.50 -13.60 20.45
C ALA A 184 -13.63 -12.21 21.08
N ARG A 185 -12.69 -11.91 21.99
CA ARG A 185 -12.55 -10.56 22.56
C ARG A 185 -11.58 -9.67 21.79
N SER A 186 -10.66 -10.27 21.05
CA SER A 186 -9.64 -9.55 20.30
C SER A 186 -9.59 -10.02 18.85
N ALA A 187 -9.31 -9.11 17.92
CA ALA A 187 -9.01 -9.47 16.54
C ALA A 187 -7.78 -8.71 16.05
N VAL A 188 -6.93 -9.41 15.29
CA VAL A 188 -5.68 -8.87 14.77
C VAL A 188 -5.54 -9.13 13.29
N ALA A 189 -4.96 -8.15 12.57
CA ALA A 189 -4.69 -8.27 11.14
C ALA A 189 -3.36 -7.64 10.77
N LEU A 190 -2.43 -8.45 10.33
CA LEU A 190 -1.20 -8.03 9.66
C LEU A 190 -1.21 -8.56 8.24
N HIS A 191 -1.16 -7.68 7.23
CA HIS A 191 -1.27 -8.04 5.81
C HIS A 191 -2.65 -8.53 5.33
N ALA A 192 -3.75 -8.19 6.01
CA ALA A 192 -5.09 -8.27 5.45
C ALA A 192 -5.28 -7.14 4.43
N CYS A 193 -5.10 -7.43 3.16
CA CYS A 193 -4.95 -6.44 2.10
C CYS A 193 -6.30 -5.90 1.58
N GLY A 194 -6.38 -4.59 1.34
CA GLY A 194 -7.52 -3.95 0.67
C GLY A 194 -8.87 -4.21 1.37
N ASP A 195 -9.84 -4.76 0.66
CA ASP A 195 -11.19 -5.00 1.22
C ASP A 195 -11.18 -5.94 2.43
N LEU A 196 -10.16 -6.79 2.62
CA LEU A 196 -10.09 -7.72 3.74
C LEU A 196 -10.00 -7.01 5.09
N HIS A 197 -9.22 -5.93 5.21
CA HIS A 197 -9.15 -5.20 6.49
C HIS A 197 -10.36 -4.27 6.71
N SER A 198 -10.96 -3.74 5.64
CA SER A 198 -12.21 -2.98 5.75
C SER A 198 -13.36 -3.88 6.21
N THR A 199 -13.43 -5.10 5.68
CA THR A 199 -14.39 -6.13 6.11
C THR A 199 -14.18 -6.53 7.57
N LEU A 200 -12.93 -6.66 8.03
CA LEU A 200 -12.65 -6.91 9.44
C LEU A 200 -13.21 -5.80 10.34
N ILE A 201 -12.98 -4.52 9.98
CA ILE A 201 -13.48 -3.39 10.77
C ILE A 201 -15.01 -3.46 10.90
N GLU A 202 -15.73 -3.60 9.80
CA GLU A 202 -17.19 -3.63 9.84
C GLU A 202 -17.73 -4.85 10.60
N GLN A 203 -17.19 -6.06 10.37
CA GLN A 203 -17.63 -7.26 11.10
C GLN A 203 -17.26 -7.22 12.58
N ALA A 204 -16.12 -6.63 12.94
CA ALA A 204 -15.73 -6.47 14.34
C ALA A 204 -16.61 -5.47 15.10
N ILE A 205 -17.03 -4.37 14.43
CA ILE A 205 -18.01 -3.43 14.97
C ILE A 205 -19.34 -4.15 15.22
N GLU A 206 -19.85 -4.90 14.24
CA GLU A 206 -21.11 -5.65 14.36
C GLU A 206 -21.05 -6.72 15.47
N ALA A 207 -19.89 -7.35 15.66
CA ALA A 207 -19.67 -8.36 16.71
C ALA A 207 -19.29 -7.75 18.07
N SER A 208 -19.13 -6.43 18.17
CA SER A 208 -18.69 -5.72 19.40
C SER A 208 -17.36 -6.26 19.96
N VAL A 209 -16.39 -6.54 19.09
CA VAL A 209 -15.06 -7.02 19.47
C VAL A 209 -14.38 -5.99 20.36
N GLN A 210 -13.88 -6.40 21.52
CA GLN A 210 -13.39 -5.44 22.52
C GLN A 210 -12.05 -4.80 22.17
N TYR A 211 -11.17 -5.54 21.47
CA TYR A 211 -9.84 -5.07 21.09
C TYR A 211 -9.54 -5.40 19.64
N LEU A 212 -9.09 -4.40 18.88
CA LEU A 212 -8.64 -4.55 17.51
C LEU A 212 -7.21 -4.06 17.35
N ALA A 213 -6.40 -4.78 16.54
CA ALA A 213 -5.08 -4.34 16.13
C ALA A 213 -4.88 -4.63 14.63
N ILE A 214 -4.79 -3.60 13.82
CA ILE A 214 -4.78 -3.70 12.36
C ILE A 214 -3.62 -2.90 11.78
N SER A 215 -2.77 -3.56 10.96
CA SER A 215 -1.82 -2.87 10.10
C SER A 215 -2.35 -2.88 8.67
N PRO A 216 -3.06 -1.81 8.24
CA PRO A 216 -3.68 -1.76 6.94
C PRO A 216 -2.63 -1.63 5.83
N CYS A 217 -2.87 -2.32 4.71
CA CYS A 217 -1.97 -2.28 3.57
C CYS A 217 -2.72 -2.55 2.26
N CYS A 218 -2.03 -2.38 1.13
CA CYS A 218 -2.52 -2.70 -0.22
C CYS A 218 -3.96 -2.21 -0.49
N TYR A 219 -4.24 -0.97 -0.13
CA TYR A 219 -5.58 -0.34 -0.24
C TYR A 219 -6.21 -0.47 -1.63
N HIS A 220 -5.40 -0.59 -2.69
CA HIS A 220 -5.83 -0.76 -4.08
C HIS A 220 -6.42 -2.15 -4.39
N LEU A 221 -6.29 -3.13 -3.50
CA LEU A 221 -6.90 -4.46 -3.65
C LEU A 221 -8.37 -4.41 -3.21
N THR A 222 -9.16 -3.68 -3.97
CA THR A 222 -10.59 -3.48 -3.79
C THR A 222 -11.35 -3.86 -5.08
N LYS A 223 -12.58 -4.30 -4.94
CA LYS A 223 -13.47 -4.59 -6.08
C LYS A 223 -13.98 -3.32 -6.76
N SER A 224 -13.96 -2.19 -6.07
CA SER A 224 -14.45 -0.92 -6.59
C SER A 224 -13.35 -0.19 -7.37
N SER A 225 -13.72 0.50 -8.45
CA SER A 225 -12.81 1.40 -9.18
C SER A 225 -12.42 2.65 -8.39
N ASN A 226 -13.25 3.05 -7.44
CA ASN A 226 -13.02 4.18 -6.56
C ASN A 226 -13.04 3.71 -5.10
N TYR A 227 -12.30 4.40 -4.27
CA TYR A 227 -12.31 4.19 -2.82
C TYR A 227 -13.71 4.41 -2.25
N ARG A 228 -14.12 3.53 -1.34
CA ARG A 228 -15.36 3.67 -0.56
C ARG A 228 -15.00 4.11 0.85
N PRO A 229 -15.26 5.39 1.21
CA PRO A 229 -15.01 5.90 2.54
C PRO A 229 -15.79 5.13 3.61
N LEU A 230 -15.15 4.86 4.75
CA LEU A 230 -15.76 4.11 5.86
C LEU A 230 -16.41 5.07 6.86
N SER A 231 -15.72 6.14 7.26
CA SER A 231 -16.20 7.10 8.24
C SER A 231 -17.09 8.18 7.62
N LEU A 232 -17.94 8.79 8.41
CA LEU A 232 -18.78 9.93 8.02
C LEU A 232 -17.91 11.13 7.59
N ALA A 233 -16.77 11.34 8.27
CA ALA A 233 -15.83 12.39 7.92
C ALA A 233 -15.27 12.19 6.50
N ALA A 234 -14.88 10.96 6.15
CA ALA A 234 -14.35 10.66 4.83
C ALA A 234 -15.43 10.62 3.74
N GLN A 235 -16.67 10.29 4.07
CA GLN A 235 -17.80 10.40 3.15
C GLN A 235 -18.12 11.86 2.78
N ALA A 236 -17.87 12.80 3.69
CA ALA A 236 -18.04 14.24 3.48
C ALA A 236 -16.78 14.95 2.95
N ALA A 237 -15.69 14.21 2.72
CA ALA A 237 -14.41 14.77 2.30
C ALA A 237 -14.41 15.29 0.84
N CYS A 238 -13.56 16.27 0.55
CA CYS A 238 -13.36 16.80 -0.79
C CYS A 238 -12.43 15.90 -1.64
N THR A 239 -11.56 15.13 -1.00
CA THR A 239 -10.62 14.24 -1.66
C THR A 239 -11.31 12.92 -2.03
N HIS A 240 -11.44 12.67 -3.33
CA HIS A 240 -11.93 11.40 -3.85
C HIS A 240 -10.77 10.62 -4.45
N LEU A 241 -10.58 9.37 -4.02
CA LEU A 241 -9.45 8.54 -4.42
C LEU A 241 -9.86 7.48 -5.44
N SER A 242 -9.18 7.47 -6.57
CA SER A 242 -9.26 6.40 -7.57
C SER A 242 -8.42 5.19 -7.15
N GLN A 243 -8.56 4.07 -7.85
CA GLN A 243 -7.72 2.90 -7.62
C GLN A 243 -6.22 3.20 -7.83
N ASP A 244 -5.87 4.12 -8.74
CA ASP A 244 -4.49 4.51 -8.98
C ASP A 244 -3.94 5.36 -7.83
N ASN A 245 -4.75 6.24 -7.23
CA ASN A 245 -4.38 6.96 -6.02
C ASN A 245 -4.15 5.99 -4.83
N LEU A 246 -4.96 4.92 -4.72
CA LEU A 246 -4.73 3.88 -3.72
C LEU A 246 -3.43 3.11 -3.96
N LYS A 247 -3.02 2.92 -5.22
CA LYS A 247 -1.70 2.35 -5.56
C LYS A 247 -0.57 3.30 -5.16
N LEU A 248 -0.75 4.61 -5.39
CA LEU A 248 0.22 5.63 -4.98
C LEU A 248 0.45 5.60 -3.47
N ALA A 249 -0.62 5.54 -2.65
CA ALA A 249 -0.52 5.50 -1.19
C ALA A 249 0.36 4.35 -0.66
N VAL A 250 0.50 3.26 -1.43
CA VAL A 250 1.32 2.09 -1.06
C VAL A 250 2.53 1.88 -1.96
N LYS A 251 2.71 2.73 -2.99
CA LYS A 251 3.84 2.63 -3.92
C LYS A 251 5.11 3.06 -3.20
N GLU A 252 6.01 2.13 -2.98
CA GLU A 252 7.32 2.44 -2.47
C GLU A 252 8.38 2.36 -3.53
N VAL A 253 9.38 3.23 -3.35
CA VAL A 253 10.66 3.05 -3.98
C VAL A 253 11.29 1.80 -3.35
N VAL A 254 10.91 0.64 -3.86
CA VAL A 254 11.49 -0.62 -3.40
C VAL A 254 12.96 -0.57 -3.79
N THR A 255 13.83 -0.77 -2.83
CA THR A 255 15.22 -1.17 -3.05
C THR A 255 15.23 -2.59 -3.64
N ALA A 256 14.71 -2.72 -4.86
CA ALA A 256 14.86 -3.92 -5.66
C ALA A 256 16.35 -4.09 -5.93
N GLY A 257 16.82 -5.34 -6.00
CA GLY A 257 18.21 -5.57 -6.41
C GLY A 257 18.45 -4.90 -7.79
N ALA A 258 19.65 -4.39 -8.02
CA ALA A 258 19.98 -3.61 -9.23
C ALA A 258 19.50 -4.26 -10.55
N ARG A 259 19.54 -5.61 -10.62
CA ARG A 259 19.06 -6.38 -11.78
C ARG A 259 17.54 -6.27 -11.95
N GLU A 260 16.77 -6.32 -10.87
CA GLU A 260 15.32 -6.23 -10.94
C GLU A 260 14.87 -4.81 -11.29
N GLN A 261 15.55 -3.82 -10.76
CA GLN A 261 15.30 -2.41 -11.10
C GLN A 261 15.59 -2.15 -12.60
N ARG A 262 16.73 -2.62 -13.11
CA ARG A 262 17.06 -2.50 -14.53
C ARG A 262 15.98 -3.13 -15.44
N LEU A 263 15.45 -4.29 -15.10
CA LEU A 263 14.39 -4.92 -15.89
C LEU A 263 13.08 -4.12 -15.86
N LYS A 264 12.75 -3.49 -14.74
CA LYS A 264 11.60 -2.59 -14.65
C LYS A 264 11.78 -1.34 -15.51
N ASP A 265 12.99 -0.77 -15.50
CA ASP A 265 13.27 0.41 -16.32
C ASP A 265 13.23 0.07 -17.82
N VAL A 266 13.73 -1.10 -18.23
CA VAL A 266 13.61 -1.59 -19.61
C VAL A 266 12.16 -1.82 -20.00
N GLU A 267 11.37 -2.50 -19.15
CA GLU A 267 9.93 -2.69 -19.41
C GLU A 267 9.21 -1.36 -19.57
N LEU A 268 9.50 -0.41 -18.70
CA LEU A 268 8.93 0.93 -18.77
C LEU A 268 9.34 1.64 -20.06
N ALA A 269 10.62 1.60 -20.44
CA ALA A 269 11.11 2.20 -21.69
C ALA A 269 10.38 1.60 -22.91
N TYR A 270 10.24 0.29 -22.96
CA TYR A 270 9.58 -0.37 -24.08
C TYR A 270 8.09 -0.02 -24.16
N ARG A 271 7.39 0.07 -23.03
CA ARG A 271 5.99 0.54 -22.99
C ARG A 271 5.83 1.97 -23.48
N LEU A 272 6.73 2.87 -23.06
CA LEU A 272 6.69 4.28 -23.45
C LEU A 272 7.13 4.50 -24.91
N GLY A 273 8.07 3.69 -25.40
CA GLY A 273 8.46 3.68 -26.83
C GLY A 273 7.32 3.16 -27.72
N PHE A 274 6.64 2.08 -27.30
CA PHE A 274 5.46 1.58 -28.00
C PHE A 274 4.30 2.59 -27.98
N ASP A 275 4.10 3.29 -26.87
CA ASP A 275 3.10 4.36 -26.77
C ASP A 275 3.41 5.50 -27.74
N ALA A 276 4.68 5.92 -27.86
CA ALA A 276 5.08 6.94 -28.84
C ALA A 276 4.84 6.46 -30.29
N LEU A 277 5.18 5.22 -30.59
CA LEU A 277 4.94 4.61 -31.88
C LEU A 277 3.44 4.57 -32.23
N GLN A 278 2.59 4.07 -31.32
CA GLN A 278 1.16 3.94 -31.60
C GLN A 278 0.49 5.30 -31.78
N ARG A 279 0.85 6.30 -30.96
CA ARG A 279 0.34 7.68 -31.11
C ARG A 279 0.72 8.25 -32.48
N HIS A 280 1.99 8.08 -32.89
CA HIS A 280 2.46 8.52 -34.20
C HIS A 280 1.74 7.80 -35.34
N ALA A 281 1.65 6.47 -35.27
CA ALA A 281 1.07 5.68 -36.35
C ALA A 281 -0.46 5.82 -36.48
N LEU A 282 -1.17 5.94 -35.34
CA LEU A 282 -2.63 6.04 -35.33
C LEU A 282 -3.12 7.50 -35.32
N GLN A 283 -2.23 8.49 -35.22
CA GLN A 283 -2.57 9.91 -35.07
C GLN A 283 -3.57 10.17 -33.93
N GLN A 284 -3.36 9.47 -32.80
CA GLN A 284 -4.20 9.56 -31.61
C GLN A 284 -3.36 9.95 -30.39
N ASP A 285 -3.80 10.94 -29.65
CA ASP A 285 -3.13 11.37 -28.43
C ASP A 285 -3.74 10.70 -27.18
N SER A 286 -3.66 9.37 -27.13
CA SER A 286 -4.14 8.59 -25.99
C SER A 286 -3.20 7.43 -25.70
N TYR A 287 -2.97 7.19 -24.39
CA TYR A 287 -2.15 6.05 -23.94
C TYR A 287 -2.86 4.72 -24.17
N LEU A 288 -2.21 3.79 -24.84
CA LEU A 288 -2.72 2.45 -25.08
C LEU A 288 -2.11 1.47 -24.10
N THR A 289 -2.90 1.05 -23.10
CA THR A 289 -2.47 0.09 -22.10
C THR A 289 -2.16 -1.27 -22.71
N VAL A 290 -0.94 -1.79 -22.48
CA VAL A 290 -0.51 -3.12 -22.92
C VAL A 290 -0.47 -4.06 -21.70
N PRO A 291 -0.87 -5.35 -21.83
CA PRO A 291 -0.81 -6.32 -20.73
C PRO A 291 0.59 -6.47 -20.14
N SER A 292 0.70 -7.14 -18.98
CA SER A 292 2.00 -7.50 -18.40
C SER A 292 2.71 -8.51 -19.29
N CYS A 293 4.02 -8.35 -19.48
CA CYS A 293 4.85 -9.25 -20.29
C CYS A 293 5.80 -10.09 -19.43
N GLY A 294 6.25 -11.21 -19.97
CA GLY A 294 7.26 -12.04 -19.33
C GLY A 294 8.66 -11.42 -19.42
N LYS A 295 9.51 -11.67 -18.43
CA LYS A 295 10.90 -11.17 -18.41
C LYS A 295 11.74 -11.63 -19.61
N ALA A 296 11.43 -12.77 -20.20
CA ALA A 296 12.11 -13.30 -21.37
C ALA A 296 11.98 -12.33 -22.56
N LEU A 297 10.75 -11.83 -22.81
CA LEU A 297 10.47 -10.90 -23.90
C LEU A 297 11.30 -9.61 -23.81
N LEU A 298 11.58 -9.13 -22.61
CA LEU A 298 12.41 -7.93 -22.42
C LEU A 298 13.89 -8.16 -22.82
N ASN A 299 14.36 -9.41 -22.74
CA ASN A 299 15.72 -9.77 -23.17
C ASN A 299 15.83 -9.90 -24.70
N ASP A 300 14.70 -10.13 -25.41
CA ASP A 300 14.64 -10.26 -26.86
C ASP A 300 14.67 -8.91 -27.59
N GLY A 301 14.61 -7.80 -26.84
CA GLY A 301 14.75 -6.44 -27.33
C GLY A 301 13.43 -5.75 -27.70
N PHE A 302 13.55 -4.44 -28.05
CA PHE A 302 12.38 -3.59 -28.30
C PHE A 302 11.54 -4.05 -29.50
N ALA A 303 12.18 -4.53 -30.58
CA ALA A 303 11.47 -5.04 -31.76
C ALA A 303 10.52 -6.19 -31.40
N ALA A 304 11.00 -7.18 -30.64
CA ALA A 304 10.18 -8.30 -30.17
C ALA A 304 9.04 -7.83 -29.27
N PHE A 305 9.28 -6.83 -28.42
CA PHE A 305 8.25 -6.22 -27.58
C PHE A 305 7.17 -5.51 -28.45
N VAL A 306 7.56 -4.76 -29.48
CA VAL A 306 6.62 -4.09 -30.42
C VAL A 306 5.75 -5.11 -31.14
N ASP A 307 6.34 -6.20 -31.66
CA ASP A 307 5.60 -7.27 -32.33
C ASP A 307 4.57 -7.91 -31.39
N TRP A 308 4.99 -8.26 -30.16
CA TRP A 308 4.10 -8.83 -29.16
C TRP A 308 2.98 -7.84 -28.76
N ALA A 309 3.32 -6.58 -28.46
CA ALA A 309 2.35 -5.58 -28.06
C ALA A 309 1.32 -5.27 -29.17
N SER A 310 1.79 -5.23 -30.42
CA SER A 310 0.95 -5.05 -31.60
C SER A 310 -0.06 -6.19 -31.73
N GLN A 311 0.37 -7.44 -31.57
CA GLN A 311 -0.52 -8.61 -31.56
C GLN A 311 -1.57 -8.53 -30.45
N GLN A 312 -1.18 -8.11 -29.22
CA GLN A 312 -2.12 -7.94 -28.10
C GLN A 312 -3.20 -6.89 -28.37
N LYS A 313 -2.93 -5.94 -29.27
CA LYS A 313 -3.83 -4.83 -29.59
C LYS A 313 -4.43 -4.92 -30.99
N ASN A 314 -4.21 -6.02 -31.72
CA ASN A 314 -4.63 -6.20 -33.10
C ASN A 314 -4.16 -5.05 -34.03
N LEU A 315 -2.92 -4.58 -33.79
CA LEU A 315 -2.26 -3.56 -34.58
C LEU A 315 -1.20 -4.20 -35.50
N SER A 316 -0.83 -3.52 -36.56
CA SER A 316 0.24 -3.93 -37.45
C SER A 316 1.01 -2.70 -37.92
N PHE A 317 2.32 -2.70 -37.64
CA PHE A 317 3.21 -1.60 -38.04
C PHE A 317 4.26 -2.14 -39.02
N LYS A 318 4.51 -1.39 -40.08
CA LYS A 318 5.64 -1.64 -41.01
C LYS A 318 6.72 -0.63 -40.68
N LEU A 319 7.74 -1.05 -39.96
CA LEU A 319 8.81 -0.18 -39.43
C LEU A 319 10.16 -0.61 -39.98
N SER A 320 11.00 0.37 -40.30
CA SER A 320 12.43 0.13 -40.54
C SER A 320 13.16 -0.05 -39.21
N SER A 321 14.37 -0.61 -39.24
CA SER A 321 15.22 -0.76 -38.08
C SER A 321 15.56 0.59 -37.44
N GLU A 322 15.73 1.62 -38.25
CA GLU A 322 16.00 2.98 -37.78
C GLU A 322 14.83 3.57 -37.02
N ALA A 323 13.59 3.39 -37.52
CA ALA A 323 12.38 3.84 -36.85
C ALA A 323 12.17 3.11 -35.50
N LEU A 324 12.47 1.82 -35.43
CA LEU A 324 12.42 1.06 -34.17
C LEU A 324 13.42 1.62 -33.15
N GLN A 325 14.65 1.92 -33.57
CA GLN A 325 15.67 2.50 -32.70
C GLN A 325 15.28 3.90 -32.22
N GLU A 326 14.65 4.71 -33.06
CA GLU A 326 14.15 6.03 -32.69
C GLU A 326 13.08 5.93 -31.59
N PHE A 327 12.05 5.08 -31.76
CA PHE A 327 11.00 4.90 -30.75
C PHE A 327 11.52 4.27 -29.46
N GLU A 328 12.49 3.37 -29.54
CA GLU A 328 13.18 2.85 -28.36
C GLU A 328 13.90 3.97 -27.59
N SER A 329 14.63 4.84 -28.30
CA SER A 329 15.31 6.00 -27.72
C SER A 329 14.34 6.96 -27.05
N ILE A 330 13.21 7.28 -27.72
CA ILE A 330 12.11 8.08 -27.14
C ILE A 330 11.60 7.41 -25.85
N GLY A 331 11.42 6.09 -25.86
CA GLY A 331 11.02 5.34 -24.69
C GLY A 331 11.94 5.56 -23.47
N TYR A 332 13.24 5.42 -23.68
CA TYR A 332 14.23 5.66 -22.61
C TYR A 332 14.26 7.11 -22.12
N GLN A 333 14.13 8.08 -23.01
CA GLN A 333 14.04 9.49 -22.62
C GLN A 333 12.81 9.76 -21.76
N ARG A 334 11.67 9.19 -22.13
CA ARG A 334 10.42 9.33 -21.37
C ARG A 334 10.45 8.63 -20.01
N VAL A 335 11.28 7.59 -19.83
CA VAL A 335 11.47 6.96 -18.48
C VAL A 335 11.92 8.01 -17.47
N VAL A 336 12.91 8.81 -17.80
CA VAL A 336 13.44 9.84 -16.89
C VAL A 336 12.36 10.87 -16.56
N GLN A 337 11.58 11.28 -17.56
CA GLN A 337 10.48 12.22 -17.35
C GLN A 337 9.39 11.63 -16.46
N VAL A 338 8.95 10.40 -16.70
CA VAL A 338 7.97 9.69 -15.86
C VAL A 338 8.48 9.56 -14.43
N GLN A 339 9.73 9.18 -14.23
CA GLN A 339 10.34 9.07 -12.89
C GLN A 339 10.39 10.42 -12.16
N LYS A 340 10.65 11.53 -12.88
CA LYS A 340 10.59 12.88 -12.31
C LYS A 340 9.17 13.29 -11.91
N VAL A 341 8.17 12.93 -12.69
CA VAL A 341 6.75 13.13 -12.30
C VAL A 341 6.42 12.28 -11.08
N GLU A 342 6.80 11.02 -11.11
CA GLU A 342 6.54 10.10 -10.00
C GLU A 342 7.20 10.54 -8.70
N CYS A 343 8.39 11.18 -8.69
CA CYS A 343 9.00 11.63 -7.45
C CYS A 343 8.21 12.76 -6.80
N VAL A 344 7.58 13.67 -7.58
CA VAL A 344 6.66 14.67 -7.04
C VAL A 344 5.41 14.01 -6.46
N MET A 345 4.79 13.07 -7.19
CA MET A 345 3.64 12.31 -6.70
C MET A 345 3.97 11.55 -5.40
N GLN A 346 5.15 10.94 -5.33
CA GLN A 346 5.62 10.16 -4.18
C GLN A 346 5.79 11.00 -2.91
N TYR A 347 6.02 12.29 -3.02
CA TYR A 347 6.05 13.19 -1.88
C TYR A 347 4.72 13.14 -1.09
N PHE A 348 3.59 13.00 -1.78
CA PHE A 348 2.24 12.95 -1.18
C PHE A 348 1.83 11.55 -0.68
N ARG A 349 2.62 10.52 -0.97
CA ARG A 349 2.30 9.13 -0.66
C ARG A 349 1.91 8.90 0.80
N ARG A 350 2.74 9.41 1.74
CA ARG A 350 2.50 9.18 3.18
C ARG A 350 1.28 9.93 3.67
N SER A 351 0.99 11.09 3.13
CA SER A 351 -0.22 11.86 3.40
C SER A 351 -1.47 11.12 2.93
N LEU A 352 -1.45 10.55 1.73
CA LEU A 352 -2.54 9.70 1.22
C LEU A 352 -2.74 8.44 2.06
N GLU A 353 -1.65 7.77 2.46
CA GLU A 353 -1.72 6.62 3.36
C GLU A 353 -2.35 7.00 4.70
N LEU A 354 -1.95 8.14 5.27
CA LEU A 354 -2.49 8.60 6.55
C LEU A 354 -3.96 9.02 6.44
N TRP A 355 -4.38 9.63 5.35
CA TRP A 355 -5.79 9.91 5.08
C TRP A 355 -6.64 8.61 5.15
N LEU A 356 -6.16 7.54 4.51
CA LEU A 356 -6.79 6.22 4.53
C LEU A 356 -6.78 5.56 5.92
N VAL A 357 -5.71 5.75 6.68
CA VAL A 357 -5.60 5.26 8.07
C VAL A 357 -6.56 5.99 8.99
N LEU A 358 -6.63 7.31 8.87
CA LEU A 358 -7.54 8.15 9.66
C LEU A 358 -9.00 7.81 9.38
N ASP A 359 -9.38 7.55 8.14
CA ASP A 359 -10.73 7.10 7.79
C ASP A 359 -11.11 5.83 8.57
N ARG A 360 -10.22 4.87 8.68
CA ARG A 360 -10.44 3.62 9.45
C ARG A 360 -10.53 3.86 10.94
N ALA A 361 -9.65 4.71 11.47
CA ALA A 361 -9.65 5.06 12.89
C ALA A 361 -10.95 5.81 13.26
N LEU A 362 -11.36 6.79 12.46
CA LEU A 362 -12.59 7.54 12.65
C LEU A 362 -13.82 6.64 12.55
N ARG A 363 -13.85 5.70 11.61
CA ARG A 363 -14.95 4.72 11.52
C ARG A 363 -15.12 3.92 12.81
N LEU A 364 -14.01 3.51 13.44
CA LEU A 364 -14.04 2.84 14.73
C LEU A 364 -14.49 3.78 15.86
N GLU A 365 -14.01 5.03 15.88
CA GLU A 365 -14.41 6.02 16.90
C GLU A 365 -15.90 6.36 16.83
N GLU A 366 -16.48 6.48 15.63
CA GLU A 366 -17.92 6.68 15.41
C GLU A 366 -18.79 5.57 16.00
N THR A 367 -18.22 4.41 16.27
CA THR A 367 -18.90 3.24 16.82
C THR A 367 -18.49 2.90 18.26
N GLY A 368 -17.88 3.88 18.96
CA GLY A 368 -17.59 3.78 20.39
C GLY A 368 -16.22 3.23 20.74
N TYR A 369 -15.32 3.01 19.77
CA TYR A 369 -13.96 2.62 20.08
C TYR A 369 -13.09 3.83 20.42
N GLN A 370 -12.11 3.61 21.27
CA GLN A 370 -10.97 4.51 21.46
C GLN A 370 -9.81 4.01 20.64
N THR A 371 -9.37 4.80 19.67
CA THR A 371 -8.31 4.40 18.75
C THR A 371 -6.97 5.03 19.07
N LEU A 372 -5.89 4.35 18.67
CA LEU A 372 -4.53 4.86 18.72
C LEU A 372 -3.81 4.46 17.42
N ILE A 373 -3.25 5.46 16.73
CA ILE A 373 -2.43 5.27 15.53
C ILE A 373 -0.96 5.41 15.91
N THR A 374 -0.15 4.39 15.57
CA THR A 374 1.27 4.33 15.91
C THR A 374 2.08 3.72 14.76
N MET A 375 3.41 3.77 14.87
CA MET A 375 4.31 2.98 14.02
C MET A 375 4.83 1.80 14.82
N PHE A 376 4.58 0.56 14.38
CA PHE A 376 4.99 -0.63 15.11
C PHE A 376 6.42 -1.09 14.80
N CYS A 377 7.07 -0.57 13.74
CA CYS A 377 8.46 -0.84 13.43
C CYS A 377 9.05 0.24 12.51
N ASP A 378 10.37 0.18 12.32
CA ASP A 378 11.09 1.04 11.38
C ASP A 378 10.67 0.78 9.93
N LYS A 379 10.71 1.83 9.09
CA LYS A 379 10.45 1.74 7.64
C LYS A 379 11.39 0.78 6.92
N ALA A 380 12.63 0.59 7.41
CA ALA A 380 13.57 -0.36 6.85
C ALA A 380 13.08 -1.82 6.96
N ILE A 381 12.29 -2.14 7.99
CA ILE A 381 11.67 -3.46 8.15
C ILE A 381 10.48 -3.59 7.20
N THR A 382 9.56 -2.63 7.27
CA THR A 382 8.45 -2.52 6.32
C THR A 382 7.98 -1.08 6.23
N PRO A 383 7.71 -0.60 5.01
CA PRO A 383 7.11 0.71 4.83
C PRO A 383 5.63 0.78 5.26
N ARG A 384 4.96 -0.39 5.37
CA ARG A 384 3.58 -0.50 5.88
C ARG A 384 3.64 -0.71 7.39
N ASN A 385 4.19 0.27 8.08
CA ASN A 385 4.50 0.19 9.50
C ASN A 385 3.47 0.90 10.40
N ILE A 386 2.35 1.36 9.86
CA ILE A 386 1.28 1.94 10.65
C ILE A 386 0.46 0.84 11.29
N LEU A 387 0.17 1.00 12.58
CA LEU A 387 -0.72 0.18 13.36
C LEU A 387 -1.86 1.04 13.90
N ILE A 388 -3.08 0.57 13.72
CA ILE A 388 -4.27 1.07 14.40
C ILE A 388 -4.60 0.06 15.50
N THR A 389 -4.59 0.49 16.76
CA THR A 389 -5.20 -0.26 17.85
C THR A 389 -6.49 0.43 18.30
N ALA A 390 -7.49 -0.35 18.67
CA ALA A 390 -8.79 0.17 19.08
C ALA A 390 -9.36 -0.66 20.24
N ASN A 391 -9.86 0.03 21.27
CA ASN A 391 -10.52 -0.56 22.41
C ASN A 391 -11.97 -0.09 22.44
N LEU A 392 -12.92 -1.00 22.52
CA LEU A 392 -14.33 -0.66 22.67
C LEU A 392 -14.51 -0.08 24.08
N ARG A 393 -15.13 1.11 24.16
CA ARG A 393 -15.42 1.75 25.45
C ARG A 393 -16.51 0.97 26.17
N ALA A 394 -16.35 0.80 27.48
CA ALA A 394 -17.31 0.12 28.34
C ALA A 394 -18.63 0.92 28.47
#